data_c15b8ee99f703ecf9611fd59116e77a7
#
_entry.id   c15b8ee99f703ecf9611fd59116e77a7
#
_cell.length_a   1.000
_cell.length_b   1.000
_cell.length_c   1.000
_cell.angle_alpha   90.00
_cell.angle_beta   90.00
_cell.angle_gamma   90.00
#
_symmetry.space_group_name_H-M   'P 1'
#
loop_
_entity.id
_entity.type
_entity.pdbx_description
1 polymer ?
#
loop_
_entity_poly.entity_id
_entity_poly.type
_entity_poly.pdbx_seq_one_letter_code
_entity_poly.pdbx_strand_id
1 'polypeptide(L)' 'MTTNPHYREAAAASAAMAEFYGSVWTPQPGDRVRCPRAFGGGYQAGTVHGPERDGWLVDTAEGRLLMYLEELERIR' A
#
# COMPACT_ATOMS: atom_id res chain seq x y z
N MET A 1 -22.69 -3.81 10.19
CA MET A 1 -22.08 -3.51 10.12
C MET A 1 -21.74 -2.66 10.32
N THR A 2 -21.33 -2.22 10.21
CA THR A 2 -20.86 -1.62 10.17
C THR A 2 -20.55 -0.74 10.16
N THR A 3 -20.20 -0.13 10.25
CA THR A 3 -19.88 0.48 10.16
C THR A 3 -19.47 1.29 9.93
N ASN A 4 -18.94 1.90 9.71
CA ASN A 4 -18.53 2.71 9.29
C ASN A 4 -18.34 3.04 8.71
N PRO A 5 -18.22 3.24 8.61
CA PRO A 5 -17.86 3.27 7.85
C PRO A 5 -17.50 4.02 7.48
N HIS A 6 -17.14 4.14 7.39
CA HIS A 6 -16.78 4.62 6.69
C HIS A 6 -15.40 4.51 6.37
N TYR A 7 -14.40 5.32 6.51
CA TYR A 7 -13.05 5.16 6.14
C TYR A 7 -12.37 4.06 6.85
N ARG A 8 -12.60 3.98 8.10
CA ARG A 8 -12.14 2.92 8.84
C ARG A 8 -12.78 1.66 8.47
N GLU A 9 -14.02 1.73 8.14
CA GLU A 9 -14.72 0.60 7.66
C GLU A 9 -14.22 0.16 6.33
N ALA A 10 -13.84 1.10 5.50
CA ALA A 10 -13.31 0.77 4.20
C ALA A 10 -11.99 0.03 4.34
N ALA A 11 -11.16 0.46 5.25
CA ALA A 11 -9.90 -0.22 5.47
C ALA A 11 -10.12 -1.60 6.03
N ALA A 12 -11.05 -1.74 6.96
CA ALA A 12 -11.36 -3.03 7.52
C ALA A 12 -11.98 -3.93 6.48
N ALA A 13 -12.85 -3.37 5.65
CA ALA A 13 -13.48 -4.14 4.60
C ALA A 13 -12.47 -4.61 3.58
N SER A 14 -11.50 -3.78 3.30
CA SER A 14 -10.46 -4.14 2.37
C SER A 14 -9.65 -5.29 2.89
N ALA A 15 -9.29 -5.27 4.16
CA ALA A 15 -8.56 -6.35 4.77
C ALA A 15 -9.39 -7.61 4.78
N ALA A 16 -10.67 -7.48 5.10
CA ALA A 16 -11.56 -8.62 5.12
C ALA A 16 -11.71 -9.22 3.74
N MET A 17 -11.79 -8.39 2.72
CA MET A 17 -11.88 -8.89 1.38
C MET A 17 -10.62 -9.59 0.94
N ALA A 18 -9.48 -9.09 1.35
CA ALA A 18 -8.23 -9.74 1.04
C ALA A 18 -8.18 -11.12 1.67
N GLU A 19 -8.64 -11.26 2.90
CA GLU A 19 -8.71 -12.54 3.54
C GLU A 19 -9.66 -13.46 2.83
N PHE A 20 -10.77 -12.91 2.42
CA PHE A 20 -11.80 -13.63 1.71
C PHE A 20 -11.26 -14.20 0.42
N TYR A 21 -10.44 -13.46 -0.27
CA TYR A 21 -9.86 -13.88 -1.52
C TYR A 21 -8.51 -14.54 -1.34
N GLY A 22 -8.16 -14.82 -0.12
CA GLY A 22 -7.02 -15.67 0.15
C GLY A 22 -5.70 -14.98 0.30
N SER A 23 -5.68 -13.67 0.35
CA SER A 23 -4.39 -13.05 0.56
C SER A 23 -4.50 -11.70 1.22
N VAL A 24 -3.80 -11.56 2.32
CA VAL A 24 -3.56 -10.29 2.94
C VAL A 24 -2.06 -10.11 2.93
N TRP A 25 -1.60 -9.14 2.17
CA TRP A 25 -0.18 -8.89 2.08
C TRP A 25 0.16 -7.66 2.92
N THR A 26 1.16 -7.81 3.76
CA THR A 26 1.68 -6.70 4.53
C THR A 26 3.05 -6.37 3.97
N PRO A 27 3.26 -5.14 3.51
CA PRO A 27 4.56 -4.76 2.98
C PRO A 27 5.66 -4.91 4.02
N GLN A 28 6.77 -5.46 3.58
CA GLN A 28 7.94 -5.66 4.44
C GLN A 28 9.12 -4.92 3.84
N PRO A 29 10.08 -4.49 4.66
CA PRO A 29 11.27 -3.86 4.12
C PRO A 29 11.92 -4.75 3.08
N GLY A 30 12.27 -4.17 1.95
CA GLY A 30 12.88 -4.91 0.86
C GLY A 30 11.94 -5.41 -0.20
N ASP A 31 10.64 -5.39 0.08
CA ASP A 31 9.67 -5.83 -0.92
C ASP A 31 9.65 -4.86 -2.10
N ARG A 32 9.55 -5.42 -3.31
CA ARG A 32 9.42 -4.61 -4.51
C ARG A 32 7.95 -4.36 -4.76
N VAL A 33 7.63 -3.13 -5.06
CA VAL A 33 6.25 -2.72 -5.25
C VAL A 33 6.10 -1.80 -6.44
N ARG A 34 4.89 -1.72 -6.95
CA ARG A 34 4.50 -0.72 -7.93
C ARG A 34 3.62 0.28 -7.21
N CYS A 35 3.89 1.54 -7.41
CA CYS A 35 3.15 2.58 -6.72
C CYS A 35 2.96 3.78 -7.63
N PRO A 36 2.01 4.67 -7.31
CA PRO A 36 1.82 5.87 -8.12
C PRO A 36 3.05 6.76 -8.09
N ARG A 37 3.27 7.45 -9.17
CA ARG A 37 4.33 8.43 -9.22
C ARG A 37 3.88 9.69 -8.51
N ALA A 38 4.83 10.37 -7.89
CA ALA A 38 4.54 11.64 -7.23
C ALA A 38 4.35 12.73 -8.28
N PHE A 39 5.08 12.63 -9.38
CA PHE A 39 5.02 13.65 -10.41
C PHE A 39 4.80 13.00 -11.76
N GLY A 40 4.02 13.65 -12.59
CA GLY A 40 3.85 13.23 -13.97
C GLY A 40 2.84 12.13 -14.21
N GLY A 41 2.21 11.64 -13.18
CA GLY A 41 1.20 10.60 -13.32
C GLY A 41 1.80 9.23 -13.59
N GLY A 42 0.92 8.21 -13.68
CA GLY A 42 1.36 6.84 -13.92
C GLY A 42 1.91 6.19 -12.68
N TYR A 43 2.66 5.10 -12.91
CA TYR A 43 3.16 4.27 -11.83
C TYR A 43 4.64 4.05 -11.98
N GLN A 44 5.26 3.64 -10.90
CA GLN A 44 6.68 3.35 -10.90
C GLN A 44 6.96 2.20 -9.93
N ALA A 45 8.11 1.58 -10.11
CA ALA A 45 8.56 0.54 -9.19
C ALA A 45 9.32 1.20 -8.05
N GLY A 46 9.24 0.58 -6.89
CA GLY A 46 9.98 1.03 -5.74
C GLY A 46 10.28 -0.13 -4.82
N THR A 47 10.97 0.16 -3.73
CA THR A 47 11.32 -0.83 -2.73
C THR A 47 10.83 -0.32 -1.38
N VAL A 48 10.11 -1.16 -0.67
CA VAL A 48 9.61 -0.77 0.64
C VAL A 48 10.78 -0.58 1.59
N HIS A 49 10.80 0.59 2.22
CA HIS A 49 11.82 0.89 3.23
C HIS A 49 11.36 0.42 4.60
N GLY A 50 10.12 0.70 4.94
CA GLY A 50 9.57 0.28 6.22
C GLY A 50 8.28 1.03 6.53
N PRO A 51 7.65 0.65 7.64
CA PRO A 51 6.40 1.30 8.02
C PRO A 51 6.64 2.72 8.53
N GLU A 52 5.67 3.57 8.31
CA GLU A 52 5.71 4.93 8.79
C GLU A 52 4.28 5.38 9.02
N ARG A 53 3.91 5.65 10.26
CA ARG A 53 2.55 6.02 10.61
C ARG A 53 1.60 4.90 10.18
N ASP A 54 0.62 5.23 9.36
CA ASP A 54 -0.34 4.24 8.88
C ASP A 54 -0.04 3.81 7.44
N GLY A 55 1.15 4.08 6.97
CA GLY A 55 1.57 3.69 5.63
C GLY A 55 2.97 3.13 5.63
N TRP A 56 3.61 3.18 4.48
CA TRP A 56 4.96 2.67 4.30
C TRP A 56 5.78 3.65 3.51
N LEU A 57 7.06 3.78 3.88
CA LEU A 57 8.00 4.54 3.09
C LEU A 57 8.49 3.65 1.98
N VAL A 58 8.49 4.17 0.77
CA VAL A 58 8.91 3.44 -0.42
C VAL A 58 10.00 4.24 -1.10
N ASP A 59 11.10 3.59 -1.36
CA ASP A 59 12.23 4.21 -2.05
C ASP A 59 12.02 4.07 -3.54
N THR A 60 11.96 5.20 -4.23
CA THR A 60 11.71 5.23 -5.66
C THR A 60 12.72 6.14 -6.33
N ALA A 61 12.66 6.18 -7.65
CA ALA A 61 13.52 7.10 -8.40
C ALA A 61 13.20 8.56 -8.08
N GLU A 62 12.01 8.81 -7.56
CA GLU A 62 11.59 10.16 -7.18
C GLU A 62 11.92 10.47 -5.73
N GLY A 63 12.57 9.55 -5.03
CA GLY A 63 12.92 9.71 -3.64
C GLY A 63 12.11 8.78 -2.75
N ARG A 64 12.17 9.03 -1.47
CA ARG A 64 11.45 8.22 -0.48
C ARG A 64 10.08 8.82 -0.27
N LEU A 65 9.05 8.06 -0.59
CA LEU A 65 7.67 8.55 -0.58
C LEU A 65 6.85 7.75 0.41
N LEU A 66 5.88 8.41 1.03
CA LEU A 66 4.95 7.73 1.92
C LEU A 66 3.79 7.23 1.09
N MET A 67 3.53 5.93 1.17
CA MET A 67 2.46 5.29 0.42
C MET A 67 1.57 4.52 1.36
N TYR A 68 0.29 4.45 1.02
CA TYR A 68 -0.68 3.68 1.79
C TYR A 68 -0.93 2.36 1.09
N LEU A 69 -1.44 1.40 1.83
CA LEU A 69 -1.57 0.03 1.32
C LEU A 69 -2.31 -0.04 0.00
N GLU A 70 -3.37 0.73 -0.12
CA GLU A 70 -4.18 0.67 -1.34
C GLU A 70 -3.46 1.24 -2.55
N GLU A 71 -2.32 1.91 -2.34
CA GLU A 71 -1.54 2.44 -3.43
C GLU A 71 -0.42 1.50 -3.86
N LEU A 72 -0.24 0.40 -3.15
CA LEU A 72 0.88 -0.49 -3.40
C LEU A 72 0.42 -1.75 -4.10
N GLU A 73 1.19 -2.16 -5.08
CA GLU A 73 0.96 -3.43 -5.76
C GLU A 73 2.26 -4.21 -5.68
N ARG A 74 2.17 -5.40 -5.13
CA ARG A 74 3.35 -6.22 -4.94
C ARG A 74 3.86 -6.73 -6.27
N ILE A 75 5.16 -6.58 -6.50
CA ILE A 75 5.82 -7.11 -7.68
C ILE A 75 6.47 -8.43 -7.30
N ARG A 76 6.16 -9.47 -8.07
CA ARG A 76 6.69 -10.79 -7.80
C ARG A 76 7.87 -11.12 -8.66
#